data_dca6b422d2e61bb49d58e34c7ff7d19d
#
_entry.id   dca6b422d2e61bb49d58e34c7ff7d19d
#
_cell.length_a   1.000
_cell.length_b   1.000
_cell.length_c   1.000
_cell.angle_alpha   90.00
_cell.angle_beta   90.00
_cell.angle_gamma   90.00
#
_symmetry.space_group_name_H-M   'P 1'
#
loop_
_entity.id
_entity.type
_entity.pdbx_description
1 polymer ?
#
loop_
_entity_poly.entity_id
_entity_poly.type
_entity_poly.pdbx_seq_one_letter_code
_entity_poly.pdbx_strand_id
1 'polypeptide(L)'
;LGAVEAMQQQGLDPKSVPIVGIDATADGRQAIKDGTLAMTVFQNAEGQGRASLQAAANLIDGKPIAEGTGYEVDDENEFIIWVPFEPVTIDNVADYD
;
A
#
# COMPACT_ATOMS: atom_id res chain seq x y z
N LEU A 1 7.51 6.88 -10.00
CA LEU A 1 7.58 8.25 -10.61
C LEU A 1 8.81 8.40 -11.48
N GLY A 2 9.95 7.81 -11.11
CA GLY A 2 11.16 7.87 -11.94
C GLY A 2 10.98 7.34 -13.35
N ALA A 3 10.19 6.29 -13.56
CA ALA A 3 9.88 5.79 -14.89
C ALA A 3 9.08 6.80 -15.72
N VAL A 4 8.11 7.48 -15.10
CA VAL A 4 7.34 8.55 -15.76
C VAL A 4 8.26 9.68 -16.19
N GLU A 5 9.13 10.14 -15.30
CA GLU A 5 10.10 11.19 -15.58
C GLU A 5 11.08 10.79 -16.69
N ALA A 6 11.62 9.58 -16.64
CA ALA A 6 12.53 9.06 -17.65
C ALA A 6 11.88 9.02 -19.03
N MET A 7 10.62 8.59 -19.13
CA MET A 7 9.89 8.60 -20.40
C MET A 7 9.71 10.02 -20.93
N GLN A 8 9.34 10.95 -20.07
CA GLN A 8 9.18 12.37 -20.45
C GLN A 8 10.50 12.97 -20.96
N GLN A 9 11.62 12.68 -20.29
CA GLN A 9 12.94 13.13 -20.71
C GLN A 9 13.36 12.58 -22.07
N GLN A 10 12.91 11.38 -22.41
CA GLN A 10 13.16 10.76 -23.72
C GLN A 10 12.15 11.17 -24.80
N GLY A 11 11.21 12.06 -24.49
CA GLY A 11 10.17 12.48 -25.43
C GLY A 11 9.09 11.42 -25.66
N LEU A 12 8.99 10.44 -24.77
CA LEU A 12 7.96 9.39 -24.82
C LEU A 12 6.76 9.78 -23.96
N ASP A 13 5.56 9.38 -24.41
CA ASP A 13 4.33 9.61 -23.65
C ASP A 13 4.18 8.55 -22.55
N PRO A 14 4.21 8.94 -21.25
CA PRO A 14 3.99 7.99 -20.16
C PRO A 14 2.65 7.27 -20.21
N LYS A 15 1.64 7.85 -20.87
CA LYS A 15 0.32 7.25 -21.05
C LYS A 15 0.28 6.17 -22.11
N SER A 16 1.34 6.03 -22.90
CA SER A 16 1.40 5.04 -24.00
C SER A 16 1.58 3.61 -23.51
N VAL A 17 2.07 3.41 -22.28
CA VAL A 17 2.20 2.11 -21.63
C VAL A 17 1.72 2.20 -20.18
N PRO A 18 1.15 1.12 -19.61
CA PRO A 18 0.78 1.11 -18.20
C PRO A 18 2.04 1.15 -17.32
N ILE A 19 2.16 2.20 -16.49
CA ILE A 19 3.19 2.30 -15.47
C ILE A 19 2.51 2.10 -14.13
N VAL A 20 3.06 1.24 -13.28
CA VAL A 20 2.52 0.93 -11.96
C VAL A 20 3.57 1.23 -10.88
N GLY A 21 3.10 1.54 -9.70
CA GLY A 21 3.95 1.85 -8.56
C GLY A 21 3.47 1.22 -7.27
N ILE A 22 4.13 1.57 -6.18
CA ILE A 22 3.84 1.09 -4.83
C ILE A 22 3.86 2.29 -3.87
N ASP A 23 3.23 2.13 -2.72
CA ASP A 23 3.19 3.04 -1.56
C ASP A 23 2.09 4.10 -1.58
N ALA A 24 1.43 4.33 -2.69
CA ALA A 24 0.36 5.33 -2.79
C ALA A 24 0.75 6.69 -2.17
N THR A 25 1.98 7.14 -2.43
CA THR A 25 2.45 8.46 -1.99
C THR A 25 1.59 9.58 -2.55
N ALA A 26 1.66 10.77 -1.96
CA ALA A 26 0.91 11.93 -2.48
C ALA A 26 1.21 12.18 -3.96
N ASP A 27 2.47 12.14 -4.35
CA ASP A 27 2.89 12.32 -5.74
C ASP A 27 2.44 11.17 -6.64
N GLY A 28 2.47 9.92 -6.12
CA GLY A 28 1.94 8.76 -6.84
C GLY A 28 0.45 8.86 -7.09
N ARG A 29 -0.32 9.28 -6.10
CA ARG A 29 -1.76 9.52 -6.26
C ARG A 29 -2.04 10.66 -7.24
N GLN A 30 -1.25 11.72 -7.21
CA GLN A 30 -1.38 12.80 -8.19
C GLN A 30 -1.09 12.30 -9.61
N ALA A 31 -0.05 11.48 -9.80
CA ALA A 31 0.27 10.88 -11.09
C ALA A 31 -0.86 10.00 -11.63
N ILE A 32 -1.60 9.31 -10.77
CA ILE A 32 -2.82 8.58 -11.16
C ILE A 32 -3.90 9.54 -11.65
N LYS A 33 -4.15 10.62 -10.93
CA LYS A 33 -5.12 11.66 -11.33
C LYS A 33 -4.75 12.30 -12.66
N ASP A 34 -3.47 12.50 -12.90
CA ASP A 34 -2.93 13.06 -14.15
C ASP A 34 -2.93 12.05 -15.30
N GLY A 35 -3.10 10.76 -15.02
CA GLY A 35 -3.13 9.69 -16.01
C GLY A 35 -1.74 9.19 -16.42
N THR A 36 -0.67 9.61 -15.75
CA THR A 36 0.71 9.15 -16.06
C THR A 36 1.11 7.89 -15.29
N LEU A 37 0.37 7.55 -14.24
CA LEU A 37 0.50 6.30 -13.49
C LEU A 37 -0.83 5.57 -13.53
N ALA A 38 -0.81 4.29 -13.91
CA ALA A 38 -2.05 3.50 -14.04
C ALA A 38 -2.56 3.00 -12.68
N MET A 39 -1.65 2.61 -11.79
CA MET A 39 -1.98 2.01 -10.50
C MET A 39 -0.82 2.20 -9.52
N THR A 40 -1.15 2.31 -8.26
CA THR A 40 -0.21 2.10 -7.15
C THR A 40 -0.81 1.14 -6.13
N VAL A 41 -0.04 0.71 -5.15
CA VAL A 41 -0.50 -0.20 -4.09
C VAL A 41 -0.36 0.52 -2.75
N PHE A 42 -1.48 0.67 -2.05
CA PHE A 42 -1.49 1.19 -0.68
C PHE A 42 -1.10 0.07 0.28
N GLN A 43 -0.02 0.26 1.02
CA GLN A 43 0.51 -0.76 1.94
C GLN A 43 -0.01 -0.61 3.36
N ASN A 44 -0.85 0.36 3.65
CA ASN A 44 -1.46 0.61 4.95
C ASN A 44 -0.45 0.63 6.10
N ALA A 45 0.53 1.52 6.01
CA ALA A 45 1.60 1.64 7.01
C ALA A 45 1.05 1.91 8.43
N GLU A 46 -0.02 2.70 8.54
CA GLU A 46 -0.69 2.95 9.82
C GLU A 46 -1.27 1.66 10.41
N GLY A 47 -1.96 0.86 9.60
CA GLY A 47 -2.51 -0.43 10.02
C GLY A 47 -1.41 -1.39 10.46
N GLN A 48 -0.30 -1.45 9.72
CA GLN A 48 0.85 -2.26 10.10
C GLN A 48 1.44 -1.81 11.43
N GLY A 49 1.61 -0.50 11.64
CA GLY A 49 2.12 0.06 12.89
C GLY A 49 1.21 -0.25 14.07
N ARG A 50 -0.08 -0.03 13.93
CA ARG A 50 -1.08 -0.34 14.98
C ARG A 50 -1.12 -1.83 15.30
N ALA A 51 -1.13 -2.70 14.30
CA ALA A 51 -1.12 -4.15 14.49
C ALA A 51 0.16 -4.60 15.20
N SER A 52 1.31 -4.02 14.87
CA SER A 52 2.59 -4.34 15.52
C SER A 52 2.57 -4.01 17.01
N LEU A 53 2.06 -2.85 17.38
CA LEU A 53 1.94 -2.45 18.80
C LEU A 53 0.96 -3.34 19.54
N GLN A 54 -0.18 -3.65 18.95
CA GLN A 54 -1.16 -4.55 19.56
C GLN A 54 -0.60 -5.96 19.71
N ALA A 55 0.13 -6.47 18.71
CA ALA A 55 0.79 -7.78 18.79
C ALA A 55 1.82 -7.81 19.92
N ALA A 56 2.62 -6.76 20.09
CA ALA A 56 3.59 -6.67 21.18
C ALA A 56 2.90 -6.72 22.56
N ALA A 57 1.81 -5.99 22.73
CA ALA A 57 1.02 -6.01 23.96
C ALA A 57 0.42 -7.39 24.20
N ASN A 58 -0.10 -8.04 23.16
CA ASN A 58 -0.66 -9.40 23.25
C ASN A 58 0.41 -10.43 23.67
N LEU A 59 1.62 -10.32 23.13
CA LEU A 59 2.72 -11.20 23.52
C LEU A 59 3.09 -11.07 24.99
N ILE A 60 3.13 -9.83 25.50
CA ILE A 60 3.39 -9.56 26.93
C ILE A 60 2.31 -10.20 27.80
N ASP A 61 1.04 -10.12 27.39
CA ASP A 61 -0.10 -10.62 28.13
C ASP A 61 -0.38 -12.11 27.91
N GLY A 62 0.41 -12.80 27.09
CA GLY A 62 0.21 -14.22 26.76
C GLY A 62 -1.01 -14.49 25.90
N LYS A 63 -1.47 -13.50 25.13
CA LYS A 63 -2.62 -13.61 24.22
C LYS A 63 -2.19 -13.96 22.80
N PRO A 64 -3.11 -14.47 21.95
CA PRO A 64 -2.82 -14.60 20.51
C PRO A 64 -2.44 -13.26 19.91
N ILE A 65 -1.41 -13.24 19.03
CA ILE A 65 -0.82 -11.98 18.55
C ILE A 65 -1.81 -11.09 17.77
N ALA A 66 -2.78 -11.70 17.08
CA ALA A 66 -3.74 -10.94 16.28
C ALA A 66 -4.97 -10.46 17.06
N GLU A 67 -5.10 -10.80 18.35
CA GLU A 67 -6.26 -10.40 19.13
C GLU A 67 -6.39 -8.88 19.20
N GLY A 68 -7.56 -8.37 18.83
CA GLY A 68 -7.85 -6.94 18.82
C GLY A 68 -7.25 -6.15 17.65
N THR A 69 -6.51 -6.78 16.73
CA THR A 69 -5.93 -6.10 15.56
C THR A 69 -6.94 -5.90 14.44
N GLY A 70 -7.96 -6.76 14.34
CA GLY A 70 -8.88 -6.79 13.21
C GLY A 70 -8.32 -7.48 11.96
N TYR A 71 -7.11 -8.02 12.04
CA TYR A 71 -6.43 -8.70 10.93
C TYR A 71 -6.28 -10.19 11.22
N GLU A 72 -6.02 -10.96 10.16
CA GLU A 72 -5.89 -12.41 10.24
C GLU A 72 -4.43 -12.82 10.45
N VAL A 73 -4.25 -13.93 11.13
CA VAL A 73 -2.96 -14.61 11.31
C VAL A 73 -2.72 -15.52 10.10
N ASP A 74 -1.46 -15.71 9.74
CA ASP A 74 -1.06 -16.69 8.72
C ASP A 74 -1.50 -18.11 9.11
N ASP A 75 -1.92 -18.90 8.12
CA ASP A 75 -2.44 -20.26 8.37
C ASP A 75 -1.38 -21.24 8.89
N GLU A 76 -0.12 -20.99 8.57
CA GLU A 76 1.00 -21.89 8.92
C GLU A 76 1.91 -21.32 10.00
N ASN A 77 1.85 -20.00 10.27
CA ASN A 77 2.71 -19.34 11.24
C ASN A 77 1.92 -18.35 12.11
N GLU A 78 1.71 -18.73 13.37
CA GLU A 78 0.96 -17.94 14.35
C GLU A 78 1.61 -16.59 14.71
N PHE A 79 2.84 -16.33 14.28
CA PHE A 79 3.56 -15.07 14.52
C PHE A 79 3.54 -14.11 13.33
N ILE A 80 2.77 -14.40 12.28
CA ILE A 80 2.57 -13.53 11.13
C ILE A 80 1.13 -13.02 11.10
N ILE A 81 0.98 -11.70 11.08
CA ILE A 81 -0.32 -11.02 10.91
C ILE A 81 -0.32 -10.38 9.52
N TRP A 82 -1.35 -10.66 8.73
CA TRP A 82 -1.50 -10.10 7.38
C TRP A 82 -2.30 -8.81 7.40
N VAL A 83 -1.65 -7.70 7.06
CA VAL A 83 -2.33 -6.42 6.79
C VAL A 83 -2.48 -6.31 5.28
N PRO A 84 -3.72 -6.37 4.73
CA PRO A 84 -3.92 -6.43 3.28
C PRO A 84 -3.40 -5.19 2.56
N PHE A 85 -2.82 -5.39 1.39
CA PHE A 85 -2.51 -4.32 0.44
C PHE A 85 -3.76 -3.99 -0.38
N GLU A 86 -3.87 -2.73 -0.81
CA GLU A 86 -5.02 -2.25 -1.54
C GLU A 86 -4.59 -1.61 -2.86
N PRO A 87 -5.10 -2.08 -4.01
CA PRO A 87 -4.80 -1.44 -5.29
C PRO A 87 -5.49 -0.08 -5.37
N VAL A 88 -4.76 0.92 -5.84
CA VAL A 88 -5.25 2.29 -6.02
C VAL A 88 -5.16 2.66 -7.49
N THR A 89 -6.30 2.96 -8.08
CA THR A 89 -6.44 3.36 -9.49
C THR A 89 -7.22 4.66 -9.56
N ILE A 90 -7.47 5.14 -10.78
CA ILE A 90 -8.28 6.35 -10.99
C ILE A 90 -9.69 6.21 -10.38
N ASP A 91 -10.21 4.98 -10.27
CA ASP A 91 -11.56 4.74 -9.77
C ASP A 91 -11.71 4.98 -8.26
N ASN A 92 -10.62 4.82 -7.49
CA ASN A 92 -10.67 4.92 -6.03
C ASN A 92 -9.59 5.84 -5.42
N VAL A 93 -8.76 6.47 -6.23
CA VAL A 93 -7.63 7.29 -5.72
C VAL A 93 -8.09 8.41 -4.80
N ALA A 94 -9.28 8.95 -4.99
CA ALA A 94 -9.84 10.01 -4.15
C ALA A 94 -10.08 9.56 -2.70
N ASP A 95 -10.29 8.27 -2.47
CA ASP A 95 -10.53 7.72 -1.13
C ASP A 95 -9.27 7.73 -0.25
N TYR A 96 -8.11 7.97 -0.84
CA TYR A 96 -6.80 7.97 -0.17
C TYR A 96 -6.22 9.37 0.05
N ASP A 97 -6.97 10.40 -0.26
CA ASP A 97 -6.54 11.80 -0.07
C ASP A 97 -6.63 12.27 1.39
#